data_1d72239c9cf30f7ce12859e7f3060435
#
_entry.id   1d72239c9cf30f7ce12859e7f3060435
#
_cell.length_a   1.000
_cell.length_b   1.000
_cell.length_c   1.000
_cell.angle_alpha   90.00
_cell.angle_beta   90.00
_cell.angle_gamma   90.00
#
_symmetry.space_group_name_H-M   'P 1'
#
loop_
_entity.id
_entity.type
_entity.pdbx_description
1 polymer ?
#
loop_
_entity_poly.entity_id
_entity_poly.type
_entity_poly.pdbx_seq_one_letter_code
_entity_poly.pdbx_strand_id
1 'polypeptide(L)'
;LKADYGLEGGSTLRTVAVGHPNYTSGAVGYMFIFGAQGTTGQVLSNDGAINHGFTIDASGVAEVMVPSSQFLNTAGAVLDKAVLVYANKAVSASFLNREQYTTDMSYLLDTGALGTEYRVLTWPYSYSTVQFSLTAIEDGTVATVTPAGALLTGRPASIPFDVILNKGQSAMYTASSGIELTGTRFQDNKPLAVFARGQFAHAPVTPGY
;
A
#
# COMPACT_ATOMS: atom_id res chain seq x y z
N LEU A 1 16.66 9.52 13.73
CA LEU A 1 17.88 9.04 13.04
C LEU A 1 17.42 8.49 11.71
N LYS A 2 17.67 9.22 10.59
CA LYS A 2 17.51 8.67 9.24
C LYS A 2 18.53 7.53 9.13
N ALA A 3 18.05 6.31 8.96
CA ALA A 3 18.95 5.22 8.59
C ALA A 3 19.55 5.57 7.23
N ASP A 4 20.84 5.71 7.17
CA ASP A 4 21.58 5.79 5.91
C ASP A 4 21.63 4.37 5.35
N TYR A 5 20.72 4.08 4.43
CA TYR A 5 20.57 2.73 3.86
C TYR A 5 21.68 2.38 2.86
N GLY A 6 22.72 3.19 2.72
CA GLY A 6 23.83 2.92 1.80
C GLY A 6 23.36 2.76 0.35
N LEU A 7 22.37 3.53 -0.07
CA LEU A 7 21.83 3.49 -1.42
C LEU A 7 22.95 3.73 -2.43
N GLU A 8 23.13 2.79 -3.35
CA GLU A 8 24.09 2.94 -4.45
C GLU A 8 23.80 4.22 -5.25
N GLY A 9 24.87 4.91 -5.65
CA GLY A 9 24.81 6.26 -6.21
C GLY A 9 23.79 6.39 -7.35
N GLY A 10 22.91 7.38 -7.24
CA GLY A 10 21.89 7.69 -8.24
C GLY A 10 20.55 6.96 -8.08
N SER A 11 20.37 6.10 -7.07
CA SER A 11 19.08 5.46 -6.82
C SER A 11 18.07 6.45 -6.26
N THR A 12 16.88 6.49 -6.84
CA THR A 12 15.75 7.32 -6.40
C THR A 12 14.57 6.44 -6.00
N LEU A 13 13.71 6.94 -5.11
CA LEU A 13 12.46 6.27 -4.78
C LEU A 13 11.58 6.22 -6.03
N ARG A 14 11.20 5.02 -6.46
CA ARG A 14 10.40 4.78 -7.66
C ARG A 14 8.94 4.53 -7.35
N THR A 15 8.68 3.71 -6.36
CA THR A 15 7.32 3.38 -5.96
C THR A 15 7.26 2.91 -4.52
N VAL A 16 6.06 2.82 -4.00
CA VAL A 16 5.77 2.33 -2.66
C VAL A 16 4.61 1.33 -2.70
N ALA A 17 4.63 0.38 -1.77
CA ALA A 17 3.56 -0.57 -1.56
C ALA A 17 3.26 -0.74 -0.07
N VAL A 18 2.12 -1.34 0.22
CA VAL A 18 1.80 -1.85 1.55
C VAL A 18 1.12 -3.21 1.45
N GLY A 19 1.50 -4.12 2.34
CA GLY A 19 0.77 -5.36 2.53
C GLY A 19 -0.46 -5.13 3.41
N HIS A 20 -1.54 -5.82 3.11
CA HIS A 20 -2.78 -5.76 3.88
C HIS A 20 -3.17 -7.15 4.35
N PRO A 21 -3.75 -7.28 5.56
CA PRO A 21 -4.30 -8.56 5.99
C PRO A 21 -5.49 -8.93 5.10
N ASN A 22 -5.52 -10.17 4.68
CA ASN A 22 -6.65 -10.79 4.02
C ASN A 22 -7.64 -11.37 5.04
N TYR A 23 -8.62 -12.14 4.54
CA TYR A 23 -9.65 -12.77 5.37
C TYR A 23 -9.08 -13.81 6.35
N THR A 24 -8.01 -14.52 5.97
CA THR A 24 -7.32 -15.50 6.83
C THR A 24 -5.93 -14.99 7.25
N SER A 25 -5.23 -15.72 8.12
CA SER A 25 -3.91 -15.36 8.62
C SER A 25 -2.84 -16.20 7.92
N GLY A 26 -2.16 -15.70 6.97
CA GLY A 26 -1.11 -16.46 6.28
C GLY A 26 -0.64 -15.83 4.98
N ALA A 27 -1.12 -14.64 4.72
CA ALA A 27 -0.75 -13.90 3.53
C ALA A 27 0.76 -13.62 3.49
N VAL A 28 1.34 -13.75 2.30
CA VAL A 28 2.72 -13.36 1.99
C VAL A 28 2.67 -12.39 0.82
N GLY A 29 3.43 -11.30 0.92
CA GLY A 29 3.56 -10.34 -0.16
C GLY A 29 4.70 -10.72 -1.12
N TYR A 30 4.53 -10.40 -2.39
CA TYR A 30 5.60 -10.45 -3.38
C TYR A 30 5.64 -9.14 -4.14
N MET A 31 6.80 -8.50 -4.11
CA MET A 31 7.09 -7.34 -4.94
C MET A 31 7.75 -7.83 -6.22
N PHE A 32 7.10 -7.60 -7.36
CA PHE A 32 7.68 -7.82 -8.68
C PHE A 32 8.13 -6.47 -9.25
N ILE A 33 9.39 -6.37 -9.62
CA ILE A 33 10.01 -5.15 -10.14
C ILE A 33 10.49 -5.43 -11.56
N PHE A 34 9.94 -4.72 -12.53
CA PHE A 34 10.20 -4.90 -13.96
C PHE A 34 11.05 -3.74 -14.48
N GLY A 35 12.05 -4.03 -15.30
CA GLY A 35 12.90 -3.00 -15.87
C GLY A 35 13.95 -3.56 -16.84
N ALA A 36 14.80 -2.67 -17.32
CA ALA A 36 15.90 -3.07 -18.21
C ALA A 36 16.95 -3.92 -17.45
N GLN A 37 17.52 -4.92 -18.14
CA GLN A 37 18.64 -5.70 -17.60
C GLN A 37 19.76 -4.79 -17.07
N GLY A 38 20.36 -5.16 -15.94
CA GLY A 38 21.41 -4.40 -15.26
C GLY A 38 20.89 -3.19 -14.48
N THR A 39 19.55 -3.04 -14.32
CA THR A 39 18.98 -2.11 -13.34
C THR A 39 19.25 -2.67 -11.93
N THR A 40 19.78 -1.85 -11.06
CA THR A 40 20.03 -2.20 -9.64
C THR A 40 19.17 -1.32 -8.72
N GLY A 41 18.88 -1.83 -7.54
CA GLY A 41 18.11 -1.10 -6.56
C GLY A 41 17.99 -1.81 -5.22
N GLN A 42 17.15 -1.25 -4.36
CA GLN A 42 16.85 -1.81 -3.04
C GLN A 42 15.37 -1.72 -2.73
N VAL A 43 14.86 -2.73 -2.05
CA VAL A 43 13.55 -2.75 -1.42
C VAL A 43 13.74 -2.63 0.08
N LEU A 44 13.14 -1.62 0.68
CA LEU A 44 13.37 -1.23 2.08
C LEU A 44 12.04 -1.05 2.81
N SER A 45 12.06 -1.21 4.14
CA SER A 45 11.02 -0.71 5.04
C SER A 45 11.65 0.16 6.15
N ASN A 46 10.90 1.15 6.65
CA ASN A 46 11.43 2.08 7.67
C ASN A 46 11.76 1.41 9.00
N ASP A 47 11.07 0.33 9.34
CA ASP A 47 11.37 -0.48 10.54
C ASP A 47 12.59 -1.40 10.36
N GLY A 48 13.19 -1.42 9.16
CA GLY A 48 14.37 -2.22 8.84
C GLY A 48 14.10 -3.71 8.64
N ALA A 49 12.86 -4.17 8.70
CA ALA A 49 12.53 -5.59 8.53
C ALA A 49 12.69 -6.04 7.07
N ILE A 50 12.65 -5.11 6.11
CA ILE A 50 13.03 -5.35 4.73
C ILE A 50 14.23 -4.47 4.40
N ASN A 51 15.29 -5.12 3.94
CA ASN A 51 16.48 -4.48 3.36
C ASN A 51 17.06 -5.45 2.32
N HIS A 52 16.56 -5.40 1.10
CA HIS A 52 16.89 -6.35 0.06
C HIS A 52 17.36 -5.65 -1.21
N GLY A 53 18.64 -5.84 -1.57
CA GLY A 53 19.19 -5.39 -2.84
C GLY A 53 18.73 -6.27 -4.00
N PHE A 54 18.48 -5.68 -5.15
CA PHE A 54 18.10 -6.43 -6.36
C PHE A 54 18.91 -5.99 -7.59
N THR A 55 19.04 -6.90 -8.53
CA THR A 55 19.53 -6.64 -9.89
C THR A 55 18.57 -7.31 -10.87
N ILE A 56 18.10 -6.56 -11.85
CA ILE A 56 17.27 -7.11 -12.92
C ILE A 56 18.17 -7.80 -13.93
N ASP A 57 17.98 -9.09 -14.09
CA ASP A 57 18.71 -9.95 -15.03
C ASP A 57 18.03 -9.97 -16.44
N ALA A 58 18.39 -10.93 -17.26
CA ALA A 58 17.86 -11.10 -18.62
C ALA A 58 16.35 -11.46 -18.65
N SER A 59 15.75 -11.88 -17.52
CA SER A 59 14.31 -12.13 -17.42
C SER A 59 13.50 -10.83 -17.41
N GLY A 60 14.16 -9.69 -17.11
CA GLY A 60 13.50 -8.40 -17.02
C GLY A 60 12.72 -8.17 -15.72
N VAL A 61 12.83 -9.09 -14.74
CA VAL A 61 12.10 -8.99 -13.48
C VAL A 61 12.99 -9.35 -12.29
N ALA A 62 12.80 -8.63 -11.17
CA ALA A 62 13.29 -9.02 -9.85
C ALA A 62 12.10 -9.26 -8.93
N GLU A 63 12.19 -10.28 -8.07
CA GLU A 63 11.17 -10.64 -7.09
C GLU A 63 11.72 -10.47 -5.67
N VAL A 64 10.94 -9.83 -4.81
CA VAL A 64 11.26 -9.69 -3.39
C VAL A 64 10.08 -10.10 -2.54
N MET A 65 10.28 -11.08 -1.67
CA MET A 65 9.25 -11.52 -0.72
C MET A 65 9.08 -10.50 0.42
N VAL A 66 7.83 -10.20 0.75
CA VAL A 66 7.43 -9.31 1.84
C VAL A 66 6.67 -10.13 2.87
N PRO A 67 7.24 -10.33 4.07
CA PRO A 67 6.60 -11.17 5.10
C PRO A 67 5.33 -10.51 5.64
N SER A 68 4.39 -11.32 6.13
CA SER A 68 3.13 -10.85 6.72
C SER A 68 3.32 -9.93 7.93
N SER A 69 4.45 -9.99 8.61
CA SER A 69 4.82 -9.06 9.68
C SER A 69 4.92 -7.61 9.20
N GLN A 70 5.12 -7.38 7.89
CA GLN A 70 5.11 -6.07 7.24
C GLN A 70 3.71 -5.60 6.81
N PHE A 71 2.69 -6.39 7.01
CA PHE A 71 1.33 -6.00 6.66
C PHE A 71 0.73 -5.04 7.69
N LEU A 72 -0.12 -4.13 7.23
CA LEU A 72 -0.88 -3.23 8.08
C LEU A 72 -1.99 -4.00 8.79
N ASN A 73 -1.78 -4.34 10.04
CA ASN A 73 -2.68 -5.19 10.84
C ASN A 73 -3.49 -4.43 11.90
N THR A 74 -3.31 -3.11 12.01
CA THR A 74 -3.96 -2.28 13.02
C THR A 74 -4.62 -1.08 12.38
N ALA A 75 -5.95 -1.07 12.37
CA ALA A 75 -6.71 0.03 11.82
C ALA A 75 -6.50 1.33 12.64
N GLY A 76 -6.29 2.45 11.94
CA GLY A 76 -6.09 3.77 12.53
C GLY A 76 -4.69 4.03 13.11
N ALA A 77 -3.81 3.05 13.15
CA ALA A 77 -2.43 3.24 13.58
C ALA A 77 -1.54 3.71 12.42
N VAL A 78 -0.62 4.62 12.73
CA VAL A 78 0.49 5.00 11.82
C VAL A 78 1.65 4.04 12.08
N LEU A 79 2.08 3.33 11.05
CA LEU A 79 3.09 2.27 11.14
C LEU A 79 4.20 2.48 10.10
N ASP A 80 5.44 2.13 10.43
CA ASP A 80 6.62 2.19 9.55
C ASP A 80 6.74 0.96 8.63
N LYS A 81 5.62 0.56 8.00
CA LYS A 81 5.48 -0.69 7.24
C LYS A 81 5.35 -0.53 5.74
N ALA A 82 5.58 0.67 5.21
CA ALA A 82 5.65 0.82 3.77
C ALA A 82 6.84 0.07 3.19
N VAL A 83 6.62 -0.55 2.04
CA VAL A 83 7.66 -1.17 1.22
C VAL A 83 8.10 -0.16 0.18
N LEU A 84 9.31 0.34 0.29
CA LEU A 84 9.90 1.39 -0.54
C LEU A 84 10.83 0.76 -1.58
N VAL A 85 10.61 1.05 -2.86
CA VAL A 85 11.45 0.55 -3.96
C VAL A 85 12.32 1.67 -4.50
N TYR A 86 13.62 1.55 -4.32
CA TYR A 86 14.62 2.45 -4.89
C TYR A 86 15.31 1.76 -6.07
N ALA A 87 15.54 2.48 -7.17
CA ALA A 87 16.26 1.97 -8.32
C ALA A 87 17.06 3.07 -9.02
N ASN A 88 18.19 2.69 -9.63
CA ASN A 88 19.07 3.59 -10.39
C ASN A 88 18.54 3.91 -11.79
N LYS A 89 17.53 3.17 -12.27
CA LYS A 89 16.84 3.40 -13.55
C LYS A 89 15.33 3.34 -13.35
N ALA A 90 14.57 3.72 -14.37
CA ALA A 90 13.12 3.56 -14.37
C ALA A 90 12.73 2.09 -14.27
N VAL A 91 11.75 1.82 -13.40
CA VAL A 91 11.14 0.50 -13.20
C VAL A 91 9.63 0.65 -13.10
N SER A 92 8.91 -0.39 -13.43
CA SER A 92 7.52 -0.57 -13.02
C SER A 92 7.44 -1.67 -11.97
N ALA A 93 6.42 -1.66 -11.14
CA ALA A 93 6.30 -2.68 -10.11
C ALA A 93 4.85 -3.08 -9.87
N SER A 94 4.68 -4.30 -9.38
CA SER A 94 3.40 -4.83 -8.91
C SER A 94 3.60 -5.49 -7.55
N PHE A 95 2.60 -5.38 -6.69
CA PHE A 95 2.58 -6.05 -5.40
C PHE A 95 1.49 -7.12 -5.39
N LEU A 96 1.91 -8.36 -5.22
CA LEU A 96 1.03 -9.51 -5.07
C LEU A 96 0.84 -9.79 -3.57
N ASN A 97 -0.38 -9.77 -3.12
CA ASN A 97 -0.80 -10.21 -1.80
C ASN A 97 -1.34 -11.63 -1.93
N ARG A 98 -0.51 -12.62 -1.63
CA ARG A 98 -0.82 -14.03 -1.85
C ARG A 98 -1.33 -14.68 -0.58
N GLU A 99 -2.53 -15.21 -0.65
CA GLU A 99 -3.11 -16.05 0.39
C GLU A 99 -3.97 -17.15 -0.23
N GLN A 100 -4.19 -18.21 0.50
CA GLN A 100 -5.13 -19.24 0.08
C GLN A 100 -6.54 -18.63 -0.01
N TYR A 101 -7.21 -18.76 -1.15
CA TYR A 101 -8.55 -18.26 -1.48
C TYR A 101 -8.69 -16.75 -1.76
N THR A 102 -7.76 -15.90 -1.38
CA THR A 102 -7.89 -14.43 -1.51
C THR A 102 -6.61 -13.77 -2.01
N THR A 103 -6.16 -14.19 -3.18
CA THR A 103 -4.97 -13.60 -3.82
C THR A 103 -5.38 -12.41 -4.66
N ASP A 104 -4.69 -11.28 -4.50
CA ASP A 104 -4.86 -10.09 -5.30
C ASP A 104 -3.52 -9.47 -5.67
N MET A 105 -3.48 -8.73 -6.77
CA MET A 105 -2.29 -8.02 -7.24
C MET A 105 -2.64 -6.59 -7.63
N SER A 106 -1.81 -5.65 -7.20
CA SER A 106 -1.92 -4.24 -7.55
C SER A 106 -0.72 -3.80 -8.38
N TYR A 107 -0.98 -3.07 -9.46
CA TYR A 107 0.05 -2.29 -10.13
C TYR A 107 0.38 -1.06 -9.27
N LEU A 108 1.66 -0.75 -9.14
CA LEU A 108 2.14 0.35 -8.31
C LEU A 108 2.50 1.54 -9.19
N LEU A 109 1.97 2.71 -8.85
CA LEU A 109 2.32 3.93 -9.56
C LEU A 109 3.75 4.37 -9.23
N ASP A 110 4.45 4.94 -10.21
CA ASP A 110 5.69 5.67 -9.97
C ASP A 110 5.41 6.87 -9.06
N THR A 111 6.37 7.20 -8.18
CA THR A 111 6.21 8.31 -7.24
C THR A 111 5.95 9.66 -7.93
N GLY A 112 6.44 9.84 -9.14
CA GLY A 112 6.17 11.03 -9.97
C GLY A 112 4.74 11.10 -10.51
N ALA A 113 3.98 10.01 -10.45
CA ALA A 113 2.57 9.95 -10.87
C ALA A 113 1.58 10.07 -9.70
N LEU A 114 2.08 10.15 -8.47
CA LEU A 114 1.23 10.32 -7.29
C LEU A 114 0.66 11.73 -7.22
N GLY A 115 -0.58 11.83 -6.78
CA GLY A 115 -1.30 13.09 -6.62
C GLY A 115 -1.53 13.47 -5.16
N THR A 116 -2.28 14.56 -5.00
CA THR A 116 -2.70 15.12 -3.70
C THR A 116 -4.21 15.06 -3.49
N GLU A 117 -4.97 14.53 -4.45
CA GLU A 117 -6.40 14.31 -4.33
C GLU A 117 -6.78 12.94 -4.86
N TYR A 118 -7.57 12.20 -4.06
CA TYR A 118 -8.03 10.86 -4.43
C TYR A 118 -9.50 10.63 -4.05
N ARG A 119 -10.12 9.70 -4.74
CA ARG A 119 -11.38 9.09 -4.34
C ARG A 119 -11.23 7.59 -4.35
N VAL A 120 -11.66 6.96 -3.28
CA VAL A 120 -11.64 5.50 -3.11
C VAL A 120 -12.80 4.88 -3.88
N LEU A 121 -12.52 3.76 -4.52
CA LEU A 121 -13.51 2.82 -5.04
C LEU A 121 -13.32 1.49 -4.30
N THR A 122 -14.36 1.01 -3.64
CA THR A 122 -14.36 -0.30 -2.96
C THR A 122 -15.50 -1.16 -3.48
N TRP A 123 -15.36 -2.47 -3.29
CA TRP A 123 -16.40 -3.43 -3.63
C TRP A 123 -16.82 -4.15 -2.35
N PRO A 124 -17.97 -3.78 -1.77
CA PRO A 124 -18.42 -4.39 -0.52
C PRO A 124 -18.86 -5.83 -0.76
N TYR A 125 -18.61 -6.69 0.23
CA TYR A 125 -19.09 -8.05 0.28
C TYR A 125 -19.63 -8.34 1.68
N SER A 126 -20.77 -9.06 1.76
CA SER A 126 -21.51 -9.24 3.02
C SER A 126 -20.74 -9.95 4.14
N TYR A 127 -19.71 -10.70 3.80
CA TYR A 127 -18.91 -11.46 4.77
C TYR A 127 -17.52 -10.88 5.01
N SER A 128 -17.20 -9.73 4.42
CA SER A 128 -15.89 -9.09 4.60
C SER A 128 -16.01 -7.58 4.73
N THR A 129 -14.94 -6.96 5.19
CA THR A 129 -14.84 -5.51 5.29
C THR A 129 -14.05 -4.96 4.11
N VAL A 130 -14.36 -3.72 3.75
CA VAL A 130 -13.55 -2.93 2.82
C VAL A 130 -12.62 -2.02 3.59
N GLN A 131 -11.50 -1.68 2.99
CA GLN A 131 -10.46 -0.88 3.63
C GLN A 131 -9.74 0.00 2.63
N PHE A 132 -9.14 1.06 3.13
CA PHE A 132 -8.16 1.85 2.41
C PHE A 132 -6.91 2.06 3.25
N SER A 133 -5.81 2.32 2.59
CA SER A 133 -4.59 2.76 3.25
C SER A 133 -3.95 3.92 2.50
N LEU A 134 -3.18 4.70 3.25
CA LEU A 134 -2.37 5.80 2.75
C LEU A 134 -0.92 5.57 3.13
N THR A 135 0.00 5.93 2.23
CA THR A 135 1.44 5.80 2.43
C THR A 135 2.15 7.05 1.96
N ALA A 136 2.88 7.69 2.87
CA ALA A 136 3.63 8.89 2.57
C ALA A 136 4.97 8.58 1.91
N ILE A 137 5.32 9.38 0.89
CA ILE A 137 6.63 9.37 0.22
C ILE A 137 7.53 10.52 0.68
N GLU A 138 7.02 11.42 1.51
CA GLU A 138 7.72 12.57 2.07
C GLU A 138 7.38 12.76 3.56
N ASP A 139 8.33 13.32 4.33
CA ASP A 139 8.10 13.68 5.73
C ASP A 139 7.07 14.82 5.85
N GLY A 140 6.27 14.80 6.93
CA GLY A 140 5.28 15.84 7.20
C GLY A 140 4.13 15.89 6.19
N THR A 141 3.78 14.74 5.62
CA THR A 141 2.57 14.59 4.79
C THR A 141 1.34 14.63 5.70
N VAL A 142 0.40 15.52 5.39
CA VAL A 142 -0.90 15.62 6.07
C VAL A 142 -1.99 15.28 5.07
N ALA A 143 -2.71 14.21 5.34
CA ALA A 143 -3.84 13.75 4.54
C ALA A 143 -5.15 14.03 5.27
N THR A 144 -5.99 14.92 4.75
CA THR A 144 -7.35 15.13 5.22
C THR A 144 -8.27 14.11 4.57
N VAL A 145 -8.77 13.17 5.38
CA VAL A 145 -9.63 12.07 4.95
C VAL A 145 -11.08 12.38 5.29
N THR A 146 -11.97 12.38 4.29
CA THR A 146 -13.43 12.46 4.49
C THR A 146 -14.03 11.10 4.14
N PRO A 147 -14.35 10.24 5.12
CA PRO A 147 -14.83 8.89 4.85
C PRO A 147 -16.26 8.90 4.33
N ALA A 148 -16.56 8.09 3.32
CA ALA A 148 -17.93 7.92 2.80
C ALA A 148 -18.79 7.08 3.75
N GLY A 149 -18.18 6.19 4.54
CA GLY A 149 -18.84 5.31 5.51
C GLY A 149 -18.17 5.34 6.87
N ALA A 150 -18.84 4.85 7.90
CA ALA A 150 -18.30 4.77 9.24
C ALA A 150 -17.12 3.77 9.31
N LEU A 151 -16.07 4.15 10.04
CA LEU A 151 -14.85 3.36 10.20
C LEU A 151 -14.83 2.65 11.56
N LEU A 152 -14.22 1.47 11.62
CA LEU A 152 -14.04 0.68 12.85
C LEU A 152 -13.30 1.44 13.96
N THR A 153 -12.53 2.46 13.60
CA THR A 153 -11.84 3.34 14.56
C THR A 153 -12.76 4.36 15.23
N GLY A 154 -14.07 4.27 15.03
CA GLY A 154 -15.06 5.20 15.56
C GLY A 154 -15.18 6.53 14.79
N ARG A 155 -14.52 6.65 13.64
CA ARG A 155 -14.66 7.83 12.78
C ARG A 155 -16.01 7.75 12.03
N PRO A 156 -16.91 8.73 12.19
CA PRO A 156 -18.19 8.73 11.50
C PRO A 156 -18.05 9.06 10.01
N ALA A 157 -19.03 8.66 9.21
CA ALA A 157 -19.12 9.07 7.82
C ALA A 157 -19.21 10.59 7.66
N SER A 158 -18.66 11.11 6.59
CA SER A 158 -18.70 12.53 6.17
C SER A 158 -18.03 13.54 7.12
N ILE A 159 -17.41 13.09 8.20
CA ILE A 159 -16.65 13.96 9.10
C ILE A 159 -15.16 13.85 8.77
N PRO A 160 -14.52 14.92 8.28
CA PRO A 160 -13.10 14.89 7.91
C PRO A 160 -12.21 14.76 9.15
N PHE A 161 -11.07 14.12 8.97
CA PHE A 161 -10.00 14.04 9.97
C PHE A 161 -8.63 14.00 9.28
N ASP A 162 -7.61 14.46 9.98
CA ASP A 162 -6.25 14.47 9.47
C ASP A 162 -5.47 13.22 9.91
N VAL A 163 -4.64 12.74 9.00
CA VAL A 163 -3.62 11.70 9.22
C VAL A 163 -2.27 12.31 8.90
N ILE A 164 -1.37 12.34 9.88
CA ILE A 164 -0.03 12.89 9.72
C ILE A 164 0.95 11.75 9.57
N LEU A 165 1.73 11.76 8.49
CA LEU A 165 2.66 10.71 8.12
C LEU A 165 4.02 11.28 7.77
N ASN A 166 5.07 10.55 8.11
CA ASN A 166 6.41 10.76 7.57
C ASN A 166 6.70 9.74 6.45
N LYS A 167 7.72 10.01 5.66
CA LYS A 167 8.15 9.13 4.56
C LYS A 167 8.28 7.68 5.03
N GLY A 168 7.65 6.76 4.29
CA GLY A 168 7.62 5.32 4.59
C GLY A 168 6.66 4.93 5.71
N GLN A 169 5.90 5.87 6.25
CA GLN A 169 4.80 5.57 7.14
C GLN A 169 3.51 5.34 6.37
N SER A 170 2.70 4.44 6.90
CA SER A 170 1.39 4.07 6.36
C SER A 170 0.36 3.99 7.46
N ALA A 171 -0.89 4.29 7.10
CA ALA A 171 -2.04 4.06 7.96
C ALA A 171 -3.15 3.35 7.18
N MET A 172 -3.85 2.43 7.83
CA MET A 172 -4.97 1.70 7.24
C MET A 172 -6.24 1.99 8.01
N TYR A 173 -7.35 2.11 7.31
CA TYR A 173 -8.68 2.26 7.87
C TYR A 173 -9.63 1.26 7.25
N THR A 174 -10.42 0.62 8.09
CA THR A 174 -11.37 -0.43 7.71
C THR A 174 -12.78 0.07 7.99
N ALA A 175 -13.71 -0.20 7.08
CA ALA A 175 -15.12 0.09 7.28
C ALA A 175 -15.71 -0.79 8.38
N SER A 176 -16.77 -0.31 9.01
CA SER A 176 -17.64 -1.17 9.79
C SER A 176 -18.31 -2.21 8.87
N SER A 177 -18.69 -3.36 9.44
CA SER A 177 -19.29 -4.46 8.66
C SER A 177 -20.50 -3.98 7.84
N GLY A 178 -20.55 -4.38 6.57
CA GLY A 178 -21.62 -4.01 5.64
C GLY A 178 -21.58 -2.56 5.14
N ILE A 179 -20.56 -1.78 5.52
CA ILE A 179 -20.40 -0.39 5.09
C ILE A 179 -19.45 -0.31 3.91
N GLU A 180 -19.82 0.47 2.90
CA GLU A 180 -19.02 0.77 1.73
C GLU A 180 -18.22 2.06 1.90
N LEU A 181 -17.04 2.12 1.31
CA LEU A 181 -16.14 3.29 1.37
C LEU A 181 -15.97 4.00 0.02
N THR A 182 -16.68 3.56 -1.03
CA THR A 182 -16.67 4.25 -2.34
C THR A 182 -17.08 5.70 -2.17
N GLY A 183 -16.25 6.61 -2.70
CA GLY A 183 -16.44 8.05 -2.55
C GLY A 183 -15.67 8.69 -1.39
N THR A 184 -15.01 7.90 -0.51
CA THR A 184 -14.08 8.45 0.47
C THR A 184 -13.07 9.36 -0.23
N ARG A 185 -12.92 10.59 0.26
CA ARG A 185 -12.08 11.62 -0.34
C ARG A 185 -10.83 11.85 0.48
N PHE A 186 -9.73 12.07 -0.24
CA PHE A 186 -8.44 12.51 0.30
C PHE A 186 -8.08 13.86 -0.29
N GLN A 187 -7.58 14.74 0.57
CA GLN A 187 -6.98 16.03 0.20
C GLN A 187 -5.70 16.18 1.00
N ASP A 188 -4.59 16.21 0.30
CA ASP A 188 -3.27 16.04 0.89
C ASP A 188 -2.40 17.26 0.59
N ASN A 189 -1.53 17.63 1.52
CA ASN A 189 -0.57 18.72 1.30
C ASN A 189 0.62 18.32 0.43
N LYS A 190 0.85 17.00 0.24
CA LYS A 190 1.94 16.40 -0.53
C LYS A 190 1.46 15.14 -1.25
N PRO A 191 2.11 14.74 -2.37
CA PRO A 191 1.79 13.50 -3.03
C PRO A 191 1.93 12.29 -2.07
N LEU A 192 0.94 11.40 -2.10
CA LEU A 192 0.96 10.16 -1.35
C LEU A 192 0.34 9.00 -2.15
N ALA A 193 0.60 7.77 -1.75
CA ALA A 193 -0.05 6.61 -2.35
C ALA A 193 -1.29 6.22 -1.56
N VAL A 194 -2.39 5.97 -2.29
CA VAL A 194 -3.66 5.48 -1.71
C VAL A 194 -3.98 4.12 -2.31
N PHE A 195 -4.29 3.16 -1.45
CA PHE A 195 -4.71 1.81 -1.84
C PHE A 195 -6.11 1.54 -1.28
N ALA A 196 -6.98 0.96 -2.10
CA ALA A 196 -8.32 0.56 -1.71
C ALA A 196 -8.54 -0.92 -2.03
N ARG A 197 -9.20 -1.65 -1.13
CA ARG A 197 -9.46 -3.08 -1.31
C ARG A 197 -10.59 -3.62 -0.43
N GLY A 198 -11.10 -4.79 -0.79
CA GLY A 198 -11.84 -5.66 0.12
C GLY A 198 -10.91 -6.75 0.69
N GLN A 199 -11.13 -7.20 1.91
CA GLN A 199 -10.42 -8.36 2.45
C GLN A 199 -10.76 -9.64 1.67
N PHE A 200 -11.99 -9.71 1.19
CA PHE A 200 -12.52 -10.76 0.35
C PHE A 200 -13.64 -10.18 -0.51
N ALA A 201 -13.58 -10.36 -1.81
CA ALA A 201 -14.59 -9.85 -2.73
C ALA A 201 -14.89 -10.87 -3.84
N HIS A 202 -16.16 -11.04 -4.16
CA HIS A 202 -16.60 -11.74 -5.37
C HIS A 202 -17.07 -10.71 -6.40
N ALA A 203 -16.47 -10.72 -7.57
CA ALA A 203 -16.92 -9.90 -8.69
C ALA A 203 -16.95 -10.76 -9.98
N PRO A 204 -18.11 -10.90 -10.66
CA PRO A 204 -19.43 -10.42 -10.27
C PRO A 204 -20.01 -11.19 -9.07
N VAL A 205 -20.93 -10.53 -8.37
CA VAL A 205 -21.71 -11.21 -7.31
C VAL A 205 -22.60 -12.24 -7.99
N THR A 206 -22.24 -13.51 -7.91
CA THR A 206 -23.10 -14.61 -8.35
C THR A 206 -24.09 -14.91 -7.22
N PRO A 207 -25.41 -14.78 -7.44
CA PRO A 207 -26.38 -15.25 -6.45
C PRO A 207 -26.22 -16.75 -6.26
N GLY A 208 -25.94 -17.20 -5.03
CA GLY A 208 -25.98 -18.62 -4.67
C GLY A 208 -24.68 -19.26 -4.19
N TYR A 209 -23.66 -18.51 -3.83
CA TYR A 209 -22.48 -19.02 -3.09
C TYR A 209 -22.34 -18.30 -1.76
#